data_9363ef227a51678a833856ffce0fdbe0
#
_entry.id   9363ef227a51678a833856ffce0fdbe0
#
_cell.length_a   1.000
_cell.length_b   1.000
_cell.length_c   1.000
_cell.angle_alpha   90.00
_cell.angle_beta   90.00
_cell.angle_gamma   90.00
#
_symmetry.space_group_name_H-M   'P 1'
#
loop_
_entity.id
_entity.type
_entity.pdbx_description
1 polymer ?
#
loop_
_entity_poly.entity_id
_entity_poly.type
_entity_poly.pdbx_seq_one_letter_code
_entity_poly.pdbx_strand_id
1 'polypeptide(L)'
;RSAGITPLIGTRFPRGYLRMEFRKEGYQTIEYAGSLAAGPLGLDSAAIKLDAIGSLPVDMIRIPKAKTFMYIVGLEQHGPKDVDAFLIDRHEVTNEAYKKFMDAGAYSDKSFWKHHIIIGGKELPFEEAVKGFLDKTGRQGPAMWEAGTYPDGEARYPVTAVSWYEAAAYAEFVGKQLPT
;
A
#
# COMPACT_ATOMS: atom_id res chain seq x y z
N ARG A 1 -29.01 5.84 -0.77
CA ARG A 1 -30.00 6.61 0.02
C ARG A 1 -29.23 7.64 0.84
N SER A 2 -29.62 8.94 0.81
CA SER A 2 -28.97 9.95 1.66
C SER A 2 -29.36 9.71 3.12
N ALA A 3 -28.38 9.78 4.02
CA ALA A 3 -28.59 9.70 5.46
C ALA A 3 -28.78 11.08 6.11
N GLY A 4 -28.48 12.16 5.38
CA GLY A 4 -28.59 13.53 5.88
C GLY A 4 -27.27 14.29 5.80
N ILE A 5 -27.21 15.41 6.52
CA ILE A 5 -26.02 16.27 6.63
C ILE A 5 -25.39 16.04 8.02
N THR A 6 -24.07 15.93 8.06
CA THR A 6 -23.34 15.77 9.32
C THR A 6 -23.36 17.07 10.15
N PRO A 7 -23.40 16.97 11.51
CA PRO A 7 -23.39 15.75 12.30
C PRO A 7 -24.74 15.01 12.32
N LEU A 8 -24.70 13.69 12.18
CA LEU A 8 -25.87 12.83 12.28
C LEU A 8 -26.09 12.45 13.75
N ILE A 9 -27.06 13.05 14.40
CA ILE A 9 -27.37 12.82 15.82
C ILE A 9 -28.62 11.96 15.92
N GLY A 10 -28.55 10.85 16.67
CA GLY A 10 -29.70 9.98 16.92
C GLY A 10 -30.20 9.22 15.69
N THR A 11 -29.48 9.21 14.60
CA THR A 11 -29.88 8.53 13.37
C THR A 11 -29.80 7.01 13.54
N ARG A 12 -30.89 6.32 13.25
CA ARG A 12 -30.96 4.86 13.32
C ARG A 12 -30.53 4.25 11.99
N PHE A 13 -29.60 3.32 12.05
CA PHE A 13 -29.17 2.52 10.91
C PHE A 13 -29.57 1.05 11.11
N PRO A 14 -29.85 0.30 10.04
CA PRO A 14 -30.08 -1.13 10.13
C PRO A 14 -28.82 -1.84 10.64
N ARG A 15 -29.00 -2.92 11.41
CA ARG A 15 -27.88 -3.78 11.77
C ARG A 15 -27.37 -4.51 10.52
N GLY A 16 -26.10 -4.56 10.34
CA GLY A 16 -25.45 -5.23 9.22
C GLY A 16 -24.22 -4.49 8.74
N TYR A 17 -23.75 -4.87 7.56
CA TYR A 17 -22.63 -4.21 6.91
C TYR A 17 -23.12 -2.94 6.21
N LEU A 18 -22.53 -1.81 6.55
CA LEU A 18 -22.86 -0.52 5.95
C LEU A 18 -21.67 0.01 5.17
N ARG A 19 -21.98 0.56 4.00
CA ARG A 19 -21.07 1.40 3.23
C ARG A 19 -21.61 2.82 3.23
N MET A 20 -20.80 3.76 3.65
CA MET A 20 -21.15 5.18 3.76
C MET A 20 -20.19 6.02 2.93
N GLU A 21 -20.71 7.03 2.28
CA GLU A 21 -19.95 8.04 1.58
C GLU A 21 -20.11 9.39 2.26
N PHE A 22 -19.02 10.07 2.51
CA PHE A 22 -18.98 11.43 3.00
C PHE A 22 -18.56 12.36 1.87
N ARG A 23 -19.43 13.30 1.52
CA ARG A 23 -19.22 14.24 0.42
C ARG A 23 -19.32 15.67 0.90
N LYS A 24 -18.39 16.52 0.44
CA LYS A 24 -18.45 17.97 0.64
C LYS A 24 -17.84 18.63 -0.61
N GLU A 25 -18.46 19.70 -1.09
CA GLU A 25 -17.94 20.44 -2.24
C GLU A 25 -16.52 20.94 -1.98
N GLY A 26 -15.62 20.79 -2.97
CA GLY A 26 -14.20 21.11 -2.87
C GLY A 26 -13.33 20.08 -2.12
N TYR A 27 -13.92 18.97 -1.67
CA TYR A 27 -13.22 17.92 -0.95
C TYR A 27 -13.33 16.56 -1.64
N GLN A 28 -12.35 15.70 -1.42
CA GLN A 28 -12.42 14.32 -1.89
C GLN A 28 -13.51 13.55 -1.15
N THR A 29 -14.26 12.73 -1.87
CA THR A 29 -15.24 11.82 -1.27
C THR A 29 -14.52 10.75 -0.49
N ILE A 30 -14.94 10.52 0.75
CA ILE A 30 -14.45 9.40 1.57
C ILE A 30 -15.52 8.33 1.62
N GLU A 31 -15.13 7.10 1.34
CA GLU A 31 -15.94 5.92 1.58
C GLU A 31 -15.51 5.23 2.88
N TYR A 32 -16.49 4.86 3.68
CA TYR A 32 -16.30 4.08 4.88
C TYR A 32 -17.20 2.84 4.83
N ALA A 33 -16.63 1.70 5.20
CA ALA A 33 -17.39 0.45 5.23
C ALA A 33 -17.12 -0.29 6.55
N GLY A 34 -18.17 -0.82 7.17
CA GLY A 34 -18.05 -1.56 8.42
C GLY A 34 -19.34 -2.25 8.84
N SER A 35 -19.23 -3.15 9.81
CA SER A 35 -20.37 -3.92 10.34
C SER A 35 -20.87 -3.32 11.64
N LEU A 36 -22.16 -3.00 11.69
CA LEU A 36 -22.88 -2.62 12.92
C LEU A 36 -23.28 -3.84 13.76
N ALA A 37 -23.11 -5.06 13.26
CA ALA A 37 -23.46 -6.27 14.02
C ALA A 37 -22.49 -6.55 15.16
N ALA A 38 -21.24 -6.10 15.06
CA ALA A 38 -20.17 -6.32 16.04
C ALA A 38 -20.03 -5.17 17.07
N GLY A 39 -20.96 -4.21 17.09
CA GLY A 39 -20.89 -3.03 17.95
C GLY A 39 -20.86 -1.72 17.15
N PRO A 40 -20.66 -0.58 17.82
CA PRO A 40 -20.55 0.70 17.15
C PRO A 40 -19.42 0.67 16.12
N LEU A 41 -19.65 1.31 14.96
CA LEU A 41 -18.66 1.39 13.86
C LEU A 41 -17.37 2.16 14.23
N GLY A 42 -17.19 2.50 15.51
CA GLY A 42 -16.10 3.38 15.93
C GLY A 42 -16.29 4.82 15.46
N LEU A 43 -17.46 5.13 14.90
CA LEU A 43 -17.83 6.48 14.45
C LEU A 43 -18.47 7.34 15.53
N ASP A 44 -18.69 6.81 16.73
CA ASP A 44 -19.42 7.49 17.80
C ASP A 44 -18.82 8.84 18.22
N SER A 45 -17.58 9.11 17.81
CA SER A 45 -16.92 10.40 18.02
C SER A 45 -15.79 10.65 17.01
N ALA A 46 -15.69 9.87 15.93
CA ALA A 46 -14.62 10.02 14.97
C ALA A 46 -14.85 11.25 14.09
N ALA A 47 -14.01 12.26 14.25
CA ALA A 47 -13.90 13.32 13.27
C ALA A 47 -13.32 12.76 11.96
N ILE A 48 -14.17 12.59 10.95
CA ILE A 48 -13.72 12.20 9.61
C ILE A 48 -13.07 13.41 8.95
N LYS A 49 -11.77 13.35 8.74
CA LYS A 49 -11.02 14.39 8.03
C LYS A 49 -11.23 14.24 6.54
N LEU A 50 -11.81 15.24 5.90
CA LEU A 50 -11.87 15.34 4.44
C LEU A 50 -10.63 16.09 3.93
N ASP A 51 -10.00 15.55 2.91
CA ASP A 51 -8.90 16.21 2.21
C ASP A 51 -9.44 17.03 1.03
N ALA A 52 -8.96 18.27 0.88
CA ALA A 52 -9.36 19.10 -0.25
C ALA A 52 -8.93 18.45 -1.58
N ILE A 53 -9.70 18.66 -2.64
CA ILE A 53 -9.33 18.15 -3.97
C ILE A 53 -7.96 18.72 -4.35
N GLY A 54 -7.03 17.84 -4.76
CA GLY A 54 -5.66 18.20 -5.14
C GLY A 54 -4.68 18.42 -3.98
N SER A 55 -5.10 18.24 -2.71
CA SER A 55 -4.19 18.37 -1.55
C SER A 55 -3.36 17.12 -1.26
N LEU A 56 -3.75 15.98 -1.81
CA LEU A 56 -2.99 14.73 -1.71
C LEU A 56 -2.17 14.51 -2.98
N PRO A 57 -1.03 13.79 -2.89
CA PRO A 57 -0.33 13.33 -4.08
C PRO A 57 -1.25 12.52 -4.99
N VAL A 58 -0.96 12.58 -6.30
CA VAL A 58 -1.76 11.85 -7.31
C VAL A 58 -1.77 10.37 -6.98
N ASP A 59 -2.94 9.74 -7.12
CA ASP A 59 -3.18 8.32 -6.88
C ASP A 59 -2.86 7.79 -5.48
N MET A 60 -2.70 8.68 -4.50
CA MET A 60 -2.60 8.29 -3.10
C MET A 60 -3.91 8.57 -2.34
N ILE A 61 -4.16 7.75 -1.32
CA ILE A 61 -5.28 7.91 -0.40
C ILE A 61 -4.78 8.00 1.03
N ARG A 62 -5.52 8.72 1.86
CA ARG A 62 -5.23 8.78 3.30
C ARG A 62 -5.87 7.62 4.03
N ILE A 63 -5.04 6.90 4.78
CA ILE A 63 -5.51 5.97 5.81
C ILE A 63 -5.51 6.73 7.13
N PRO A 64 -6.66 6.85 7.81
CA PRO A 64 -6.74 7.57 9.08
C PRO A 64 -6.01 6.83 10.19
N LYS A 65 -5.61 7.56 11.23
CA LYS A 65 -5.11 6.94 12.47
C LYS A 65 -6.15 5.96 12.99
N ALA A 66 -5.68 4.78 13.37
CA ALA A 66 -6.53 3.72 13.89
C ALA A 66 -5.81 2.92 14.98
N LYS A 67 -6.60 2.31 15.86
CA LYS A 67 -6.12 1.25 16.75
C LYS A 67 -6.53 -0.09 16.16
N THR A 68 -5.58 -0.91 15.79
CA THR A 68 -5.82 -2.17 15.11
C THR A 68 -5.27 -3.37 15.88
N PHE A 69 -5.94 -4.51 15.72
CA PHE A 69 -5.43 -5.80 16.17
C PHE A 69 -4.80 -6.52 14.98
N MET A 70 -3.60 -7.03 15.17
CA MET A 70 -3.00 -7.95 14.22
C MET A 70 -3.39 -9.38 14.59
N TYR A 71 -4.30 -9.96 13.81
CA TYR A 71 -4.64 -11.39 13.90
C TYR A 71 -3.63 -12.20 13.08
N ILE A 72 -2.44 -12.40 13.64
CA ILE A 72 -1.41 -13.25 13.03
C ILE A 72 -1.18 -14.41 13.98
N VAL A 73 -1.34 -15.63 13.49
CA VAL A 73 -1.11 -16.86 14.25
C VAL A 73 0.33 -16.86 14.77
N GLY A 74 0.50 -17.02 16.10
CA GLY A 74 1.79 -16.92 16.79
C GLY A 74 2.18 -15.53 17.28
N LEU A 75 1.38 -14.50 17.02
CA LEU A 75 1.58 -13.13 17.49
C LEU A 75 0.41 -12.60 18.33
N GLU A 76 -0.43 -13.49 18.87
CA GLU A 76 -1.65 -13.16 19.64
C GLU A 76 -1.36 -12.36 20.91
N GLN A 77 -0.14 -12.50 21.46
CA GLN A 77 0.33 -11.77 22.64
C GLN A 77 0.54 -10.26 22.37
N HIS A 78 0.63 -9.87 21.12
CA HIS A 78 0.72 -8.47 20.77
C HIS A 78 -0.67 -7.84 20.77
N GLY A 79 -0.96 -7.08 21.82
CA GLY A 79 -2.20 -6.33 21.95
C GLY A 79 -2.41 -5.34 20.80
N PRO A 80 -3.51 -4.57 20.83
CA PRO A 80 -3.81 -3.60 19.78
C PRO A 80 -2.67 -2.60 19.63
N LYS A 81 -2.33 -2.29 18.37
CA LYS A 81 -1.31 -1.31 18.00
C LYS A 81 -1.97 -0.02 17.54
N ASP A 82 -1.44 1.10 18.00
CA ASP A 82 -1.78 2.41 17.43
C ASP A 82 -1.01 2.59 16.14
N VAL A 83 -1.75 2.81 15.04
CA VAL A 83 -1.20 3.11 13.72
C VAL A 83 -1.54 4.56 13.41
N ASP A 84 -0.53 5.39 13.21
CA ASP A 84 -0.72 6.79 12.83
C ASP A 84 -1.26 6.91 11.40
N ALA A 85 -1.87 8.07 11.09
CA ALA A 85 -2.37 8.32 9.74
C ALA A 85 -1.22 8.35 8.74
N PHE A 86 -1.41 7.69 7.59
CA PHE A 86 -0.43 7.64 6.50
C PHE A 86 -1.11 7.75 5.13
N LEU A 87 -0.31 7.92 4.10
CA LEU A 87 -0.75 7.87 2.72
C LEU A 87 -0.31 6.55 2.10
N ILE A 88 -1.19 5.95 1.30
CA ILE A 88 -0.88 4.73 0.54
C ILE A 88 -1.33 4.92 -0.90
N ASP A 89 -0.64 4.28 -1.83
CA ASP A 89 -1.05 4.23 -3.22
C ASP A 89 -2.42 3.54 -3.34
N ARG A 90 -3.26 4.06 -4.23
CA ARG A 90 -4.62 3.53 -4.45
C ARG A 90 -4.60 2.12 -5.04
N HIS A 91 -3.57 1.82 -5.78
CA HIS A 91 -3.38 0.55 -6.48
C HIS A 91 -1.98 0.02 -6.23
N GLU A 92 -1.80 -1.25 -6.41
CA GLU A 92 -0.50 -1.90 -6.40
C GLU A 92 0.38 -1.34 -7.52
N VAL A 93 1.70 -1.47 -7.36
CA VAL A 93 2.67 -1.08 -8.38
C VAL A 93 2.48 -1.93 -9.63
N THR A 94 2.24 -1.28 -10.77
CA THR A 94 2.03 -1.97 -12.04
C THR A 94 3.33 -2.42 -12.69
N ASN A 95 3.23 -3.40 -13.60
CA ASN A 95 4.37 -3.86 -14.39
C ASN A 95 5.03 -2.72 -15.16
N GLU A 96 4.25 -1.84 -15.80
CA GLU A 96 4.81 -0.68 -16.53
C GLU A 96 5.53 0.31 -15.62
N ALA A 97 5.03 0.51 -14.39
CA ALA A 97 5.67 1.39 -13.43
C ALA A 97 7.00 0.79 -12.94
N TYR A 98 7.00 -0.50 -12.64
CA TYR A 98 8.21 -1.22 -12.24
C TYR A 98 9.25 -1.30 -13.37
N LYS A 99 8.79 -1.42 -14.61
CA LYS A 99 9.68 -1.40 -15.79
C LYS A 99 10.47 -0.10 -15.91
N LYS A 100 9.86 1.04 -15.57
CA LYS A 100 10.59 2.34 -15.54
C LYS A 100 11.73 2.34 -14.53
N PHE A 101 11.55 1.71 -13.36
CA PHE A 101 12.61 1.51 -12.37
C PHE A 101 13.76 0.68 -12.95
N MET A 102 13.45 -0.41 -13.61
CA MET A 102 14.46 -1.25 -14.25
C MET A 102 15.20 -0.51 -15.39
N ASP A 103 14.44 0.16 -16.26
CA ASP A 103 15.00 0.88 -17.41
C ASP A 103 15.87 2.08 -17.01
N ALA A 104 15.64 2.62 -15.82
CA ALA A 104 16.51 3.62 -15.21
C ALA A 104 17.83 3.05 -14.67
N GLY A 105 18.08 1.73 -14.82
CA GLY A 105 19.31 1.07 -14.35
C GLY A 105 19.36 0.84 -12.85
N ALA A 106 18.20 0.83 -12.17
CA ALA A 106 18.14 0.82 -10.72
C ALA A 106 18.73 -0.45 -10.07
N TYR A 107 18.83 -1.57 -10.78
CA TYR A 107 19.52 -2.77 -10.30
C TYR A 107 21.06 -2.61 -10.26
N SER A 108 21.58 -1.57 -10.90
CA SER A 108 23.01 -1.23 -10.86
C SER A 108 23.30 0.01 -9.99
N ASP A 109 22.28 0.68 -9.51
CA ASP A 109 22.39 1.87 -8.67
C ASP A 109 22.13 1.54 -7.21
N LYS A 110 23.20 1.39 -6.44
CA LYS A 110 23.15 1.11 -5.00
C LYS A 110 22.37 2.16 -4.20
N SER A 111 22.22 3.38 -4.72
CA SER A 111 21.58 4.49 -3.98
C SER A 111 20.13 4.19 -3.61
N PHE A 112 19.43 3.32 -4.34
CA PHE A 112 18.07 2.89 -4.03
C PHE A 112 18.00 1.73 -3.03
N TRP A 113 19.08 0.99 -2.82
CA TRP A 113 19.13 -0.22 -1.98
C TRP A 113 19.63 0.13 -0.58
N LYS A 114 18.75 0.73 0.23
CA LYS A 114 19.09 1.25 1.56
C LYS A 114 19.23 0.19 2.65
N HIS A 115 18.72 -1.00 2.42
CA HIS A 115 18.66 -2.05 3.42
C HIS A 115 19.79 -3.04 3.27
N HIS A 116 20.27 -3.59 4.40
CA HIS A 116 21.19 -4.72 4.41
C HIS A 116 20.50 -5.94 3.79
N ILE A 117 21.10 -6.52 2.77
CA ILE A 117 20.51 -7.66 2.04
C ILE A 117 20.97 -8.96 2.68
N ILE A 118 20.03 -9.71 3.25
CA ILE A 118 20.27 -10.99 3.93
C ILE A 118 19.62 -12.10 3.10
N ILE A 119 20.42 -13.01 2.57
CA ILE A 119 19.97 -14.17 1.80
C ILE A 119 20.50 -15.44 2.48
N GLY A 120 19.61 -16.38 2.78
CA GLY A 120 19.97 -17.62 3.49
C GLY A 120 20.61 -17.39 4.85
N GLY A 121 20.25 -16.30 5.56
CA GLY A 121 20.81 -15.94 6.87
C GLY A 121 22.20 -15.28 6.81
N LYS A 122 22.73 -15.01 5.63
CA LYS A 122 24.02 -14.35 5.42
C LYS A 122 23.79 -12.97 4.78
N GLU A 123 24.43 -11.95 5.33
CA GLU A 123 24.47 -10.63 4.72
C GLU A 123 25.41 -10.64 3.51
N LEU A 124 24.91 -10.13 2.39
CA LEU A 124 25.67 -10.05 1.14
C LEU A 124 25.90 -8.58 0.76
N PRO A 125 27.09 -8.26 0.19
CA PRO A 125 27.31 -6.98 -0.46
C PRO A 125 26.31 -6.77 -1.59
N PHE A 126 25.95 -5.51 -1.84
CA PHE A 126 24.97 -5.13 -2.88
C PHE A 126 25.29 -5.79 -4.23
N GLU A 127 26.53 -5.67 -4.69
CA GLU A 127 27.01 -6.15 -5.99
C GLU A 127 26.92 -7.68 -6.13
N GLU A 128 26.89 -8.39 -5.02
CA GLU A 128 26.70 -9.85 -4.99
C GLU A 128 25.20 -10.20 -4.92
N ALA A 129 24.48 -9.54 -4.05
CA ALA A 129 23.07 -9.81 -3.80
C ALA A 129 22.19 -9.56 -5.02
N VAL A 130 22.40 -8.46 -5.76
CA VAL A 130 21.60 -8.11 -6.93
C VAL A 130 21.74 -9.08 -8.10
N LYS A 131 22.81 -9.86 -8.13
CA LYS A 131 22.99 -10.94 -9.12
C LYS A 131 22.02 -12.10 -8.93
N GLY A 132 21.38 -12.19 -7.77
CA GLY A 132 20.38 -13.22 -7.46
C GLY A 132 18.95 -12.82 -7.82
N PHE A 133 18.68 -11.55 -8.13
CA PHE A 133 17.34 -11.08 -8.50
C PHE A 133 17.18 -11.18 -10.02
N LEU A 134 16.79 -12.36 -10.48
CA LEU A 134 16.78 -12.72 -11.89
C LEU A 134 15.39 -13.13 -12.36
N ASP A 135 15.07 -12.75 -13.59
CA ASP A 135 13.91 -13.22 -14.32
C ASP A 135 14.12 -14.66 -14.85
N LYS A 136 13.12 -15.23 -15.52
CA LYS A 136 13.18 -16.59 -16.08
C LYS A 136 14.29 -16.80 -17.10
N THR A 137 14.81 -15.73 -17.69
CA THR A 137 15.89 -15.79 -18.72
C THR A 137 17.27 -15.46 -18.17
N GLY A 138 17.38 -15.25 -16.84
CA GLY A 138 18.65 -14.93 -16.18
C GLY A 138 19.06 -13.46 -16.28
N ARG A 139 18.16 -12.56 -16.65
CA ARG A 139 18.37 -11.11 -16.58
C ARG A 139 17.87 -10.57 -15.24
N GLN A 140 18.45 -9.48 -14.78
CA GLN A 140 17.95 -8.81 -13.57
C GLN A 140 16.51 -8.36 -13.77
N GLY A 141 15.66 -8.63 -12.78
CA GLY A 141 14.25 -8.26 -12.78
C GLY A 141 13.33 -9.24 -12.07
N PRO A 142 12.02 -8.93 -12.02
CA PRO A 142 11.01 -9.76 -11.38
C PRO A 142 11.04 -11.21 -11.87
N ALA A 143 11.05 -12.16 -10.95
CA ALA A 143 11.31 -13.58 -11.27
C ALA A 143 10.28 -14.21 -12.22
N MET A 144 9.09 -13.62 -12.40
CA MET A 144 8.08 -14.10 -13.36
C MET A 144 8.19 -13.48 -14.74
N TRP A 145 9.05 -12.47 -14.92
CA TRP A 145 9.26 -11.84 -16.22
C TRP A 145 10.16 -12.69 -17.13
N GLU A 146 10.22 -12.30 -18.41
CA GLU A 146 11.08 -12.93 -19.41
C GLU A 146 11.78 -11.86 -20.24
N ALA A 147 13.06 -12.06 -20.51
CA ALA A 147 13.89 -11.13 -21.30
C ALA A 147 13.86 -9.68 -20.80
N GLY A 148 13.72 -9.48 -19.48
CA GLY A 148 13.67 -8.16 -18.84
C GLY A 148 12.36 -7.41 -19.04
N THR A 149 11.26 -8.11 -19.36
CA THR A 149 9.95 -7.51 -19.54
C THR A 149 8.80 -8.41 -19.05
N TYR A 150 7.64 -7.83 -18.87
CA TYR A 150 6.39 -8.51 -18.53
C TYR A 150 5.66 -9.00 -19.79
N PRO A 151 4.69 -9.94 -19.66
CA PRO A 151 3.90 -10.44 -20.78
C PRO A 151 3.11 -9.35 -21.49
N ASP A 152 2.90 -9.51 -22.79
CA ASP A 152 2.10 -8.58 -23.60
C ASP A 152 0.69 -8.44 -23.04
N GLY A 153 0.22 -7.19 -22.98
CA GLY A 153 -1.10 -6.85 -22.43
C GLY A 153 -1.14 -6.68 -20.91
N GLU A 154 -0.08 -7.03 -20.18
CA GLU A 154 -0.06 -6.98 -18.70
C GLU A 154 0.57 -5.72 -18.11
N ALA A 155 0.74 -4.66 -18.90
CA ALA A 155 1.35 -3.41 -18.46
C ALA A 155 0.72 -2.84 -17.18
N ARG A 156 -0.61 -2.90 -17.07
CA ARG A 156 -1.39 -2.39 -15.94
C ARG A 156 -1.67 -3.41 -14.84
N TYR A 157 -1.20 -4.64 -14.97
CA TYR A 157 -1.31 -5.64 -13.91
C TYR A 157 -0.27 -5.37 -12.84
N PRO A 158 -0.53 -5.76 -11.58
CA PRO A 158 0.45 -5.65 -10.52
C PRO A 158 1.74 -6.41 -10.86
N VAL A 159 2.88 -5.81 -10.58
CA VAL A 159 4.15 -6.52 -10.62
C VAL A 159 4.16 -7.58 -9.52
N THR A 160 4.58 -8.78 -9.87
CA THR A 160 4.66 -9.92 -8.95
C THR A 160 6.05 -10.54 -8.97
N ALA A 161 6.31 -11.43 -7.99
CA ALA A 161 7.58 -12.15 -7.87
C ALA A 161 8.81 -11.22 -7.78
N VAL A 162 8.64 -10.11 -7.06
CA VAL A 162 9.73 -9.27 -6.56
C VAL A 162 10.00 -9.61 -5.10
N SER A 163 11.26 -9.58 -4.69
CA SER A 163 11.63 -9.72 -3.28
C SER A 163 11.26 -8.46 -2.49
N TRP A 164 11.26 -8.58 -1.17
CA TRP A 164 11.10 -7.41 -0.29
C TRP A 164 12.15 -6.33 -0.57
N TYR A 165 13.40 -6.72 -0.86
CA TYR A 165 14.48 -5.78 -1.15
C TYR A 165 14.27 -5.02 -2.46
N GLU A 166 13.78 -5.70 -3.49
CA GLU A 166 13.41 -5.09 -4.78
C GLU A 166 12.24 -4.12 -4.61
N ALA A 167 11.22 -4.50 -3.83
CA ALA A 167 10.10 -3.63 -3.53
C ALA A 167 10.54 -2.38 -2.74
N ALA A 168 11.45 -2.54 -1.77
CA ALA A 168 12.01 -1.43 -1.01
C ALA A 168 12.83 -0.48 -1.90
N ALA A 169 13.67 -1.03 -2.79
CA ALA A 169 14.45 -0.24 -3.73
C ALA A 169 13.55 0.53 -4.73
N TYR A 170 12.47 -0.09 -5.20
CA TYR A 170 11.48 0.60 -6.00
C TYR A 170 10.81 1.75 -5.24
N ALA A 171 10.44 1.54 -3.98
CA ALA A 171 9.84 2.58 -3.15
C ALA A 171 10.79 3.79 -3.00
N GLU A 172 12.07 3.57 -2.74
CA GLU A 172 13.09 4.63 -2.73
C GLU A 172 13.18 5.36 -4.08
N PHE A 173 13.17 4.63 -5.19
CA PHE A 173 13.21 5.22 -6.54
C PHE A 173 12.07 6.20 -6.80
N VAL A 174 10.86 5.91 -6.31
CA VAL A 174 9.68 6.79 -6.48
C VAL A 174 9.50 7.76 -5.31
N GLY A 175 10.46 7.88 -4.39
CA GLY A 175 10.41 8.79 -3.25
C GLY A 175 9.36 8.40 -2.20
N LYS A 176 9.11 7.10 -2.03
CA LYS A 176 8.17 6.51 -1.08
C LYS A 176 8.90 5.52 -0.16
N GLN A 177 8.15 4.85 0.68
CA GLN A 177 8.64 3.74 1.51
C GLN A 177 7.61 2.62 1.55
N LEU A 178 8.05 1.40 1.88
CA LEU A 178 7.13 0.31 2.15
C LEU A 178 6.33 0.60 3.43
N PRO A 179 5.06 0.18 3.49
CA PRO A 179 4.31 0.22 4.75
C PRO A 179 5.01 -0.64 5.81
N THR A 180 5.16 -0.09 7.00
CA THR A 180 5.81 -0.73 8.17
C THR A 180 4.82 -0.94 9.29
#